data_d22315de67188e410b79857e21974481
#
_entry.id   d22315de67188e410b79857e21974481
#
_cell.length_a   1.000
_cell.length_b   1.000
_cell.length_c   1.000
_cell.angle_alpha   90.00
_cell.angle_beta   90.00
_cell.angle_gamma   90.00
#
_symmetry.space_group_name_H-M   'P 1'
#
loop_
_entity.id
_entity.type
_entity.pdbx_description
1 polymer ?
#
loop_
_entity_poly.entity_id
_entity_poly.type
_entity_poly.pdbx_seq_one_letter_code
_entity_poly.pdbx_strand_id
1 'polypeptide(L)'
;MKKSNRRDALKKIAAGTAAATVAPFISSCAAEESNSKKLKLKGNINHSVCQWTYNFIPLEELCVEVKKIGIPAIDLIAPKDWPMLKKYGLYSSMCYIAGKVSLTDGWAGKTFHPQLIKDYNETIPLVKEAGYKNLICFSGSRRGMDDETGLNNCVEGLKQIMGLAEKNGVMIQMELLNSKVDHKDYMCDKTPWGVELCKRIGSPNFKLLYDIYHMQIDEGDVIRTIRDHNQYIGHYHTAGVPGRHEINESQELYYPAIMEAIVKTGFKDYVAQEFVPTGKTNDEKIAALKDAVRRCDV
;
A
#
# COMPACT_ATOMS: atom_id res chain seq x y z
N MET A 1 -5.22 66.68 -11.79
CA MET A 1 -4.78 65.35 -11.31
C MET A 1 -3.34 65.13 -11.76
N LYS A 2 -2.34 65.28 -10.85
CA LYS A 2 -0.90 65.07 -11.16
C LYS A 2 -0.56 63.59 -11.01
N LYS A 3 -0.01 62.97 -12.05
CA LYS A 3 0.50 61.57 -12.04
C LYS A 3 1.75 61.49 -11.17
N SER A 4 1.71 60.72 -10.12
CA SER A 4 2.87 60.38 -9.28
C SER A 4 3.78 59.44 -10.04
N ASN A 5 5.08 59.79 -10.11
CA ASN A 5 6.09 59.06 -10.89
C ASN A 5 6.82 58.03 -9.96
N ARG A 6 6.95 56.79 -10.44
CA ARG A 6 7.56 55.67 -9.70
C ARG A 6 8.99 55.90 -9.20
N ARG A 7 9.65 57.01 -9.62
CA ARG A 7 11.01 57.37 -9.19
C ARG A 7 11.09 58.04 -7.82
N ASP A 8 9.99 58.58 -7.28
CA ASP A 8 9.99 59.29 -6.00
C ASP A 8 9.77 58.37 -4.78
N ALA A 9 9.34 57.12 -5.00
CA ALA A 9 9.19 56.10 -3.95
C ALA A 9 10.52 55.49 -3.50
N LEU A 10 11.59 55.55 -4.33
CA LEU A 10 12.88 54.91 -4.05
C LEU A 10 13.90 55.82 -3.30
N LYS A 11 13.58 57.08 -3.07
CA LYS A 11 14.48 58.03 -2.37
C LYS A 11 14.24 58.22 -0.86
N LYS A 12 13.33 57.44 -0.28
CA LYS A 12 13.00 57.54 1.17
C LYS A 12 13.48 56.38 2.04
N ILE A 13 14.35 55.49 1.50
CA ILE A 13 14.92 54.36 2.25
C ILE A 13 16.46 54.49 2.35
N ALA A 14 16.94 55.65 2.67
CA ALA A 14 18.36 55.86 2.95
C ALA A 14 18.55 56.94 4.01
N ALA A 15 18.24 56.64 5.26
CA ALA A 15 18.81 57.28 6.45
C ALA A 15 18.19 56.64 7.71
N GLY A 16 18.92 55.77 8.37
CA GLY A 16 18.53 55.19 9.64
C GLY A 16 19.51 54.10 10.07
N THR A 17 20.75 54.49 10.36
CA THR A 17 21.72 53.67 11.09
C THR A 17 21.25 53.53 12.54
N ALA A 18 20.86 52.32 12.95
CA ALA A 18 20.77 51.93 14.33
C ALA A 18 21.46 50.56 14.52
N ALA A 19 22.42 50.48 15.41
CA ALA A 19 23.19 49.35 15.79
C ALA A 19 22.29 48.20 16.27
N ALA A 20 22.31 47.08 15.61
CA ALA A 20 21.70 45.85 16.08
C ALA A 20 22.76 44.90 16.61
N THR A 21 22.72 44.65 17.89
CA THR A 21 23.48 43.65 18.63
C THR A 21 23.18 42.24 18.04
N VAL A 22 24.23 41.55 17.65
CA VAL A 22 24.16 40.16 17.19
C VAL A 22 23.86 39.26 18.38
N ALA A 23 22.65 38.74 18.48
CA ALA A 23 22.33 37.60 19.32
C ALA A 23 22.52 36.32 18.49
N PRO A 24 23.16 35.27 19.01
CA PRO A 24 23.32 34.02 18.27
C PRO A 24 21.97 33.31 18.17
N PHE A 25 21.54 33.07 16.96
CA PHE A 25 20.40 32.18 16.68
C PHE A 25 20.76 30.75 17.09
N ILE A 26 20.30 30.36 18.28
CA ILE A 26 20.19 28.96 18.68
C ILE A 26 18.86 28.46 18.07
N SER A 27 18.90 28.00 16.84
CA SER A 27 17.77 27.37 16.17
C SER A 27 18.24 26.05 15.56
N SER A 28 18.46 25.02 16.41
CA SER A 28 18.70 23.65 15.91
C SER A 28 18.20 22.52 16.81
N CYS A 29 17.47 22.79 17.89
CA CYS A 29 16.99 21.72 18.77
C CYS A 29 15.49 21.37 18.61
N ALA A 30 14.72 22.10 17.83
CA ALA A 30 13.27 21.83 17.69
C ALA A 30 12.93 20.78 16.62
N ALA A 31 13.84 20.49 15.68
CA ALA A 31 13.60 19.53 14.59
C ALA A 31 13.87 18.08 15.00
N GLU A 32 14.78 17.83 15.94
CA GLU A 32 15.13 16.47 16.38
C GLU A 32 14.12 15.88 17.39
N GLU A 33 13.46 16.69 18.21
CA GLU A 33 12.46 16.18 19.17
C GLU A 33 11.12 15.78 18.51
N SER A 34 10.78 16.32 17.33
CA SER A 34 9.52 15.97 16.66
C SER A 34 9.54 14.58 16.02
N ASN A 35 10.72 14.02 15.74
CA ASN A 35 10.87 12.73 15.06
C ASN A 35 10.80 11.53 16.02
N SER A 36 10.96 11.73 17.32
CA SER A 36 11.00 10.66 18.34
C SER A 36 9.64 10.26 18.89
N LYS A 37 8.58 11.06 18.71
CA LYS A 37 7.25 10.75 19.27
C LYS A 37 6.44 9.84 18.35
N LYS A 38 5.93 8.75 18.94
CA LYS A 38 4.94 7.86 18.32
C LYS A 38 3.74 8.68 17.84
N LEU A 39 3.22 8.36 16.64
CA LEU A 39 2.00 9.00 16.14
C LEU A 39 0.80 8.64 17.04
N LYS A 40 -0.02 9.63 17.35
CA LYS A 40 -1.33 9.40 17.96
C LYS A 40 -2.34 9.20 16.83
N LEU A 41 -2.51 7.95 16.43
CA LEU A 41 -3.43 7.57 15.37
C LEU A 41 -4.89 7.71 15.81
N LYS A 42 -5.76 8.11 14.88
CA LYS A 42 -7.22 8.26 15.10
C LYS A 42 -7.93 6.91 15.24
N GLY A 43 -7.37 5.84 14.67
CA GLY A 43 -7.91 4.47 14.76
C GLY A 43 -9.02 4.16 13.76
N ASN A 44 -9.27 5.04 12.78
CA ASN A 44 -10.22 4.78 11.70
C ASN A 44 -9.63 3.92 10.59
N ILE A 45 -8.30 3.96 10.42
CA ILE A 45 -7.52 3.17 9.46
C ILE A 45 -6.55 2.28 10.23
N ASN A 46 -6.50 0.99 9.89
CA ASN A 46 -5.46 0.08 10.34
C ASN A 46 -4.28 0.19 9.36
N HIS A 47 -3.22 0.87 9.79
CA HIS A 47 -2.04 1.10 8.96
C HIS A 47 -1.11 -0.09 8.93
N SER A 48 -0.47 -0.31 7.78
CA SER A 48 0.59 -1.28 7.55
C SER A 48 1.65 -0.71 6.60
N VAL A 49 2.72 -1.47 6.35
CA VAL A 49 3.77 -1.15 5.38
C VAL A 49 4.28 -2.39 4.71
N CYS A 50 4.47 -2.36 3.40
CA CYS A 50 5.02 -3.47 2.62
C CYS A 50 6.52 -3.62 2.89
N GLN A 51 6.93 -4.82 3.32
CA GLN A 51 8.31 -5.10 3.68
C GLN A 51 9.29 -4.90 2.53
N TRP A 52 8.91 -5.27 1.31
CA TRP A 52 9.80 -5.25 0.16
C TRP A 52 10.29 -3.84 -0.21
N THR A 53 9.50 -2.79 0.04
CA THR A 53 9.91 -1.39 -0.21
C THR A 53 10.94 -0.88 0.81
N TYR A 54 11.18 -1.64 1.88
CA TYR A 54 12.13 -1.34 2.95
C TYR A 54 13.26 -2.38 3.05
N ASN A 55 13.55 -3.11 1.98
CA ASN A 55 14.63 -4.11 1.92
C ASN A 55 16.06 -3.55 2.10
N PHE A 56 16.20 -2.24 2.17
CA PHE A 56 17.47 -1.57 2.47
C PHE A 56 17.88 -1.65 3.96
N ILE A 57 16.98 -2.11 4.83
CA ILE A 57 17.26 -2.43 6.25
C ILE A 57 16.83 -3.86 6.56
N PRO A 58 17.44 -4.52 7.57
CA PRO A 58 16.98 -5.82 8.05
C PRO A 58 15.53 -5.77 8.54
N LEU A 59 14.79 -6.88 8.38
CA LEU A 59 13.39 -6.96 8.85
C LEU A 59 13.26 -6.64 10.34
N GLU A 60 14.21 -7.04 11.16
CA GLU A 60 14.21 -6.74 12.59
C GLU A 60 14.27 -5.23 12.87
N GLU A 61 15.08 -4.49 12.13
CA GLU A 61 15.17 -3.03 12.22
C GLU A 61 13.84 -2.38 11.75
N LEU A 62 13.26 -2.87 10.64
CA LEU A 62 11.94 -2.41 10.21
C LEU A 62 10.88 -2.63 11.30
N CYS A 63 10.87 -3.80 11.98
CA CYS A 63 9.96 -4.06 13.09
C CYS A 63 10.11 -3.02 14.23
N VAL A 64 11.32 -2.63 14.55
CA VAL A 64 11.59 -1.57 15.55
C VAL A 64 11.03 -0.23 15.09
N GLU A 65 11.30 0.16 13.85
CA GLU A 65 10.89 1.46 13.32
C GLU A 65 9.36 1.58 13.19
N VAL A 66 8.67 0.55 12.67
CA VAL A 66 7.20 0.59 12.58
C VAL A 66 6.54 0.67 13.96
N LYS A 67 7.10 0.03 14.97
CA LYS A 67 6.62 0.17 16.36
C LYS A 67 6.84 1.58 16.92
N LYS A 68 7.97 2.21 16.63
CA LYS A 68 8.23 3.61 17.02
C LYS A 68 7.22 4.56 16.39
N ILE A 69 6.89 4.37 15.10
CA ILE A 69 5.88 5.15 14.40
C ILE A 69 4.49 4.90 15.00
N GLY A 70 4.19 3.68 15.38
CA GLY A 70 2.88 3.26 15.90
C GLY A 70 2.07 2.41 14.93
N ILE A 71 2.69 1.90 13.85
CA ILE A 71 2.07 0.98 12.90
C ILE A 71 1.97 -0.40 13.56
N PRO A 72 0.79 -1.08 13.51
CA PRO A 72 0.60 -2.38 14.17
C PRO A 72 0.99 -3.58 13.31
N ALA A 73 1.25 -3.40 12.01
CA ALA A 73 1.41 -4.50 11.06
C ALA A 73 2.47 -4.23 10.00
N ILE A 74 3.03 -5.32 9.45
CA ILE A 74 3.87 -5.30 8.25
C ILE A 74 3.20 -6.18 7.20
N ASP A 75 3.25 -5.75 5.96
CA ASP A 75 2.60 -6.34 4.81
C ASP A 75 3.57 -7.19 3.98
N LEU A 76 3.03 -8.19 3.26
CA LEU A 76 3.75 -9.04 2.32
C LEU A 76 4.88 -9.83 2.97
N ILE A 77 4.57 -10.51 4.08
CA ILE A 77 5.53 -11.32 4.85
C ILE A 77 5.33 -12.82 4.59
N ALA A 78 6.42 -13.50 4.27
CA ALA A 78 6.44 -14.95 4.08
C ALA A 78 6.45 -15.71 5.42
N PRO A 79 5.98 -16.97 5.46
CA PRO A 79 5.89 -17.78 6.70
C PRO A 79 7.20 -17.87 7.50
N LYS A 80 8.34 -17.94 6.82
CA LYS A 80 9.67 -18.01 7.46
C LYS A 80 9.99 -16.79 8.34
N ASP A 81 9.39 -15.64 8.06
CA ASP A 81 9.67 -14.37 8.71
C ASP A 81 8.61 -13.99 9.79
N TRP A 82 7.49 -14.73 9.90
CA TRP A 82 6.45 -14.47 10.91
C TRP A 82 6.94 -14.56 12.37
N PRO A 83 7.88 -15.43 12.74
CA PRO A 83 8.44 -15.40 14.11
C PRO A 83 9.05 -14.06 14.50
N MET A 84 9.66 -13.34 13.52
CA MET A 84 10.20 -12.00 13.77
C MET A 84 9.09 -10.99 14.10
N LEU A 85 7.99 -11.00 13.36
CA LEU A 85 6.85 -10.13 13.65
C LEU A 85 6.28 -10.41 15.04
N LYS A 86 6.09 -11.70 15.39
CA LYS A 86 5.58 -12.11 16.70
C LYS A 86 6.48 -11.65 17.84
N LYS A 87 7.81 -11.73 17.68
CA LYS A 87 8.80 -11.23 18.65
C LYS A 87 8.57 -9.75 18.99
N TYR A 88 8.16 -8.95 18.03
CA TYR A 88 7.88 -7.52 18.20
C TYR A 88 6.40 -7.19 18.46
N GLY A 89 5.52 -8.19 18.56
CA GLY A 89 4.08 -8.00 18.73
C GLY A 89 3.45 -7.26 17.54
N LEU A 90 3.93 -7.57 16.32
CA LEU A 90 3.40 -7.06 15.06
C LEU A 90 2.55 -8.12 14.36
N TYR A 91 1.62 -7.67 13.54
CA TYR A 91 0.73 -8.50 12.72
C TYR A 91 1.23 -8.57 11.26
N SER A 92 1.00 -9.69 10.57
CA SER A 92 1.15 -9.75 9.11
C SER A 92 -0.18 -9.39 8.47
N SER A 93 -0.31 -8.18 7.92
CA SER A 93 -1.56 -7.68 7.33
C SER A 93 -1.90 -8.35 6.01
N MET A 94 -0.88 -8.75 5.26
CA MET A 94 -0.95 -9.61 4.09
C MET A 94 0.19 -10.62 4.13
N CYS A 95 -0.11 -11.88 3.85
CA CYS A 95 0.89 -12.95 3.81
C CYS A 95 1.24 -13.31 2.38
N TYR A 96 2.51 -13.67 2.13
CA TYR A 96 2.92 -14.43 0.95
C TYR A 96 2.73 -15.93 1.17
N ILE A 97 2.63 -16.68 0.07
CA ILE A 97 2.74 -18.14 0.10
C ILE A 97 4.13 -18.59 0.58
N ALA A 98 4.22 -19.81 1.10
CA ALA A 98 5.50 -20.43 1.48
C ALA A 98 6.37 -20.76 0.26
N GLY A 99 5.75 -20.94 -0.90
CA GLY A 99 6.40 -21.24 -2.17
C GLY A 99 6.98 -20.00 -2.87
N LYS A 100 7.32 -20.18 -4.15
CA LYS A 100 7.83 -19.09 -4.98
C LYS A 100 6.71 -18.15 -5.41
N VAL A 101 6.81 -16.88 -5.03
CA VAL A 101 5.92 -15.82 -5.52
C VAL A 101 6.31 -15.44 -6.95
N SER A 102 5.33 -15.36 -7.85
CA SER A 102 5.51 -14.90 -9.24
C SER A 102 4.35 -14.00 -9.65
N LEU A 103 4.66 -12.81 -10.18
CA LEU A 103 3.68 -11.90 -10.75
C LEU A 103 3.26 -12.29 -12.17
N THR A 104 4.04 -13.12 -12.84
CA THR A 104 3.81 -13.53 -14.23
C THR A 104 3.25 -14.94 -14.39
N ASP A 105 3.57 -15.84 -13.44
CA ASP A 105 3.16 -17.24 -13.44
C ASP A 105 2.03 -17.44 -12.43
N GLY A 106 0.85 -16.95 -12.78
CA GLY A 106 -0.31 -16.88 -11.89
C GLY A 106 -1.51 -17.70 -12.37
N TRP A 107 -2.65 -17.45 -11.75
CA TRP A 107 -3.86 -18.25 -11.89
C TRP A 107 -4.51 -18.24 -13.29
N ALA A 108 -4.21 -17.25 -14.16
CA ALA A 108 -4.67 -17.26 -15.55
C ALA A 108 -3.99 -18.36 -16.39
N GLY A 109 -2.80 -18.80 -16.01
CA GLY A 109 -2.06 -19.84 -16.71
C GLY A 109 -2.31 -21.24 -16.14
N LYS A 110 -3.13 -22.08 -16.78
CA LYS A 110 -3.47 -23.44 -16.30
C LYS A 110 -2.25 -24.32 -16.01
N THR A 111 -1.16 -24.12 -16.73
CA THR A 111 0.09 -24.86 -16.52
C THR A 111 0.71 -24.64 -15.15
N PHE A 112 0.36 -23.55 -14.48
CA PHE A 112 0.86 -23.20 -13.13
C PHE A 112 -0.06 -23.72 -12.02
N HIS A 113 -1.31 -24.10 -12.31
CA HIS A 113 -2.28 -24.54 -11.31
C HIS A 113 -1.76 -25.68 -10.41
N PRO A 114 -1.12 -26.76 -10.91
CA PRO A 114 -0.68 -27.84 -10.02
C PRO A 114 0.26 -27.34 -8.91
N GLN A 115 1.21 -26.47 -9.26
CA GLN A 115 2.13 -25.91 -8.26
C GLN A 115 1.46 -24.89 -7.35
N LEU A 116 0.65 -23.99 -7.91
CA LEU A 116 -0.08 -22.99 -7.12
C LEU A 116 -1.03 -23.67 -6.13
N ILE A 117 -1.82 -24.64 -6.56
CA ILE A 117 -2.74 -25.38 -5.68
C ILE A 117 -1.97 -26.03 -4.52
N LYS A 118 -0.83 -26.64 -4.79
CA LYS A 118 0.03 -27.22 -3.76
C LYS A 118 0.49 -26.15 -2.77
N ASP A 119 1.08 -25.07 -3.26
CA ASP A 119 1.65 -24.01 -2.42
C ASP A 119 0.60 -23.32 -1.54
N TYR A 120 -0.61 -23.07 -2.10
CA TYR A 120 -1.72 -22.49 -1.33
C TYR A 120 -2.29 -23.47 -0.30
N ASN A 121 -2.45 -24.74 -0.66
CA ASN A 121 -2.92 -25.78 0.28
C ASN A 121 -1.95 -26.00 1.45
N GLU A 122 -0.66 -25.85 1.23
CA GLU A 122 0.36 -25.89 2.28
C GLU A 122 0.34 -24.61 3.14
N THR A 123 0.12 -23.43 2.52
CA THR A 123 0.23 -22.14 3.21
C THR A 123 -1.03 -21.75 3.99
N ILE A 124 -2.23 -22.05 3.48
CA ILE A 124 -3.50 -21.65 4.12
C ILE A 124 -3.59 -22.10 5.59
N PRO A 125 -3.28 -23.36 5.96
CA PRO A 125 -3.26 -23.78 7.36
C PRO A 125 -2.24 -23.00 8.19
N LEU A 126 -1.05 -22.73 7.64
CA LEU A 126 -0.01 -21.98 8.34
C LEU A 126 -0.45 -20.54 8.66
N VAL A 127 -1.17 -19.87 7.73
CA VAL A 127 -1.75 -18.52 7.96
C VAL A 127 -2.69 -18.56 9.16
N LYS A 128 -3.59 -19.56 9.22
CA LYS A 128 -4.53 -19.75 10.33
C LYS A 128 -3.80 -20.02 11.65
N GLU A 129 -2.85 -20.93 11.68
CA GLU A 129 -2.06 -21.29 12.86
C GLU A 129 -1.24 -20.12 13.39
N ALA A 130 -0.73 -19.28 12.49
CA ALA A 130 -0.03 -18.05 12.86
C ALA A 130 -0.96 -16.97 13.45
N GLY A 131 -2.29 -17.11 13.32
CA GLY A 131 -3.29 -16.13 13.73
C GLY A 131 -3.46 -14.98 12.74
N TYR A 132 -3.02 -15.16 11.49
CA TYR A 132 -3.19 -14.22 10.40
C TYR A 132 -4.43 -14.55 9.57
N LYS A 133 -4.78 -13.66 8.60
CA LYS A 133 -6.05 -13.78 7.87
C LYS A 133 -5.89 -13.69 6.37
N ASN A 134 -5.05 -12.79 5.86
CA ASN A 134 -4.99 -12.44 4.46
C ASN A 134 -3.82 -13.13 3.75
N LEU A 135 -4.08 -13.69 2.56
CA LEU A 135 -3.09 -14.35 1.72
C LEU A 135 -3.23 -13.83 0.29
N ILE A 136 -2.17 -13.21 -0.23
CA ILE A 136 -2.17 -12.62 -1.57
C ILE A 136 -2.13 -13.67 -2.68
N CYS A 137 -2.72 -13.35 -3.82
CA CYS A 137 -2.57 -14.11 -5.06
C CYS A 137 -2.46 -13.19 -6.28
N PHE A 138 -1.92 -13.74 -7.38
CA PHE A 138 -1.68 -13.01 -8.62
C PHE A 138 -2.30 -13.74 -9.81
N SER A 139 -2.90 -12.97 -10.73
CA SER A 139 -3.48 -13.53 -11.95
C SER A 139 -2.41 -14.07 -12.92
N GLY A 140 -1.25 -13.46 -12.93
CA GLY A 140 -0.22 -13.74 -13.93
C GLY A 140 -0.43 -12.97 -15.24
N SER A 141 0.48 -13.20 -16.18
CA SER A 141 0.46 -12.57 -17.51
C SER A 141 -0.54 -13.22 -18.46
N ARG A 142 -1.12 -12.42 -19.33
CA ARG A 142 -2.09 -12.83 -20.37
C ARG A 142 -1.51 -13.84 -21.36
N ARG A 143 -0.27 -13.62 -21.79
CA ARG A 143 0.39 -14.47 -22.81
C ARG A 143 -0.47 -14.70 -24.05
N GLY A 144 -1.12 -13.64 -24.50
CA GLY A 144 -2.01 -13.65 -25.66
C GLY A 144 -3.43 -14.18 -25.41
N MET A 145 -3.78 -14.52 -24.16
CA MET A 145 -5.16 -14.88 -23.79
C MET A 145 -6.06 -13.66 -23.75
N ASP A 146 -7.30 -13.82 -24.19
CA ASP A 146 -8.36 -12.85 -23.98
C ASP A 146 -8.85 -12.84 -22.51
N ASP A 147 -9.61 -11.80 -22.15
CA ASP A 147 -10.13 -11.57 -20.81
C ASP A 147 -10.98 -12.74 -20.29
N GLU A 148 -11.86 -13.29 -21.13
CA GLU A 148 -12.78 -14.35 -20.75
C GLU A 148 -12.05 -15.68 -20.51
N THR A 149 -11.08 -16.00 -21.37
CA THR A 149 -10.22 -17.20 -21.20
C THR A 149 -9.41 -17.10 -19.91
N GLY A 150 -8.76 -15.95 -19.65
CA GLY A 150 -8.00 -15.73 -18.43
C GLY A 150 -8.87 -15.81 -17.18
N LEU A 151 -10.06 -15.22 -17.23
CA LEU A 151 -11.03 -15.23 -16.14
C LEU A 151 -11.48 -16.65 -15.79
N ASN A 152 -11.87 -17.44 -16.80
CA ASN A 152 -12.28 -18.84 -16.61
C ASN A 152 -11.16 -19.70 -16.04
N ASN A 153 -9.93 -19.52 -16.50
CA ASN A 153 -8.77 -20.21 -15.96
C ASN A 153 -8.55 -19.86 -14.48
N CYS A 154 -8.60 -18.58 -14.12
CA CYS A 154 -8.49 -18.15 -12.71
C CYS A 154 -9.58 -18.79 -11.85
N VAL A 155 -10.84 -18.80 -12.31
CA VAL A 155 -11.96 -19.40 -11.58
C VAL A 155 -11.73 -20.91 -11.38
N GLU A 156 -11.31 -21.63 -12.42
CA GLU A 156 -11.05 -23.08 -12.37
C GLU A 156 -9.97 -23.44 -11.33
N GLY A 157 -8.86 -22.68 -11.35
CA GLY A 157 -7.76 -22.92 -10.41
C GLY A 157 -8.08 -22.53 -8.98
N LEU A 158 -8.56 -21.30 -8.78
CA LEU A 158 -8.84 -20.75 -7.45
C LEU A 158 -9.94 -21.53 -6.70
N LYS A 159 -10.98 -22.00 -7.38
CA LYS A 159 -12.03 -22.81 -6.74
C LYS A 159 -11.49 -24.06 -6.06
N GLN A 160 -10.35 -24.60 -6.48
CA GLN A 160 -9.76 -25.81 -5.88
C GLN A 160 -9.17 -25.55 -4.49
N ILE A 161 -8.86 -24.28 -4.14
CA ILE A 161 -8.30 -23.91 -2.83
C ILE A 161 -9.35 -23.23 -1.92
N MET A 162 -10.47 -22.75 -2.48
CA MET A 162 -11.42 -21.92 -1.71
C MET A 162 -12.06 -22.69 -0.55
N GLY A 163 -12.41 -23.96 -0.69
CA GLY A 163 -12.97 -24.76 0.39
C GLY A 163 -12.03 -24.87 1.61
N LEU A 164 -10.72 -24.97 1.35
CA LEU A 164 -9.72 -24.95 2.43
C LEU A 164 -9.56 -23.56 3.05
N ALA A 165 -9.57 -22.50 2.22
CA ALA A 165 -9.51 -21.13 2.69
C ALA A 165 -10.71 -20.79 3.60
N GLU A 166 -11.92 -21.15 3.20
CA GLU A 166 -13.15 -20.95 3.98
C GLU A 166 -13.11 -21.71 5.32
N LYS A 167 -12.72 -23.00 5.29
CA LYS A 167 -12.57 -23.82 6.50
C LYS A 167 -11.60 -23.22 7.52
N ASN A 168 -10.54 -22.57 7.04
CA ASN A 168 -9.51 -21.93 7.88
C ASN A 168 -9.82 -20.45 8.20
N GLY A 169 -10.83 -19.84 7.59
CA GLY A 169 -11.13 -18.42 7.73
C GLY A 169 -10.07 -17.52 7.13
N VAL A 170 -9.33 -18.02 6.11
CA VAL A 170 -8.29 -17.28 5.39
C VAL A 170 -8.92 -16.59 4.18
N MET A 171 -8.60 -15.31 3.99
CA MET A 171 -9.03 -14.49 2.87
C MET A 171 -7.98 -14.55 1.78
N ILE A 172 -8.33 -15.06 0.61
CA ILE A 172 -7.49 -15.02 -0.59
C ILE A 172 -7.74 -13.69 -1.29
N GLN A 173 -6.68 -12.95 -1.61
CA GLN A 173 -6.83 -11.63 -2.19
C GLN A 173 -6.03 -11.49 -3.49
N MET A 174 -6.75 -11.29 -4.60
CA MET A 174 -6.18 -11.06 -5.93
C MET A 174 -5.76 -9.61 -6.04
N GLU A 175 -4.47 -9.37 -6.29
CA GLU A 175 -3.97 -8.01 -6.48
C GLU A 175 -4.24 -7.50 -7.89
N LEU A 176 -4.74 -6.27 -7.96
CA LEU A 176 -4.90 -5.47 -9.17
C LEU A 176 -3.60 -4.73 -9.48
N LEU A 177 -2.97 -5.02 -10.62
CA LEU A 177 -1.71 -4.38 -11.05
C LEU A 177 -1.90 -3.69 -12.40
N ASN A 178 -1.28 -2.53 -12.59
CA ASN A 178 -1.38 -1.82 -13.86
C ASN A 178 -0.58 -2.51 -14.98
N SER A 179 -1.20 -2.65 -16.15
CA SER A 179 -0.54 -3.14 -17.36
C SER A 179 0.04 -2.04 -18.26
N LYS A 180 -0.30 -0.77 -18.01
CA LYS A 180 0.16 0.36 -18.82
C LYS A 180 1.64 0.65 -18.66
N VAL A 181 2.17 0.57 -17.43
CA VAL A 181 3.52 1.02 -17.10
C VAL A 181 4.36 -0.11 -16.51
N ASP A 182 3.94 -0.70 -15.37
CA ASP A 182 4.83 -1.51 -14.53
C ASP A 182 4.78 -3.01 -14.83
N HIS A 183 3.58 -3.56 -15.09
CA HIS A 183 3.36 -4.99 -15.24
C HIS A 183 2.71 -5.31 -16.59
N LYS A 184 3.38 -4.96 -17.67
CA LYS A 184 2.89 -5.23 -19.03
C LYS A 184 2.42 -6.67 -19.16
N ASP A 185 1.27 -6.85 -19.81
CA ASP A 185 0.64 -8.15 -20.02
C ASP A 185 -0.01 -8.79 -18.77
N TYR A 186 -0.09 -8.09 -17.62
CA TYR A 186 -0.80 -8.61 -16.45
C TYR A 186 -2.30 -8.78 -16.71
N MET A 187 -2.90 -9.88 -16.25
CA MET A 187 -4.29 -10.22 -16.58
C MET A 187 -5.31 -9.41 -15.78
N CYS A 188 -5.16 -9.34 -14.45
CA CYS A 188 -6.07 -8.64 -13.54
C CYS A 188 -5.71 -7.15 -13.43
N ASP A 189 -5.78 -6.43 -14.53
CA ASP A 189 -5.37 -5.01 -14.64
C ASP A 189 -6.54 -4.02 -14.58
N LYS A 190 -7.78 -4.52 -14.41
CA LYS A 190 -9.00 -3.69 -14.34
C LYS A 190 -9.90 -4.15 -13.21
N THR A 191 -10.45 -3.19 -12.46
CA THR A 191 -11.39 -3.46 -11.38
C THR A 191 -12.63 -4.23 -11.83
N PRO A 192 -13.31 -3.92 -12.95
CA PRO A 192 -14.46 -4.70 -13.40
C PRO A 192 -14.14 -6.18 -13.66
N TRP A 193 -12.96 -6.49 -14.20
CA TRP A 193 -12.52 -7.87 -14.40
C TRP A 193 -12.31 -8.60 -13.06
N GLY A 194 -11.64 -7.95 -12.11
CA GLY A 194 -11.45 -8.50 -10.76
C GLY A 194 -12.77 -8.71 -10.01
N VAL A 195 -13.72 -7.79 -10.14
CA VAL A 195 -15.07 -7.92 -9.57
C VAL A 195 -15.82 -9.10 -10.17
N GLU A 196 -15.73 -9.29 -11.48
CA GLU A 196 -16.33 -10.45 -12.14
C GLU A 196 -15.70 -11.76 -11.69
N LEU A 197 -14.37 -11.77 -11.46
CA LEU A 197 -13.68 -12.91 -10.86
C LEU A 197 -14.25 -13.25 -9.47
N CYS A 198 -14.44 -12.25 -8.61
CA CYS A 198 -15.05 -12.44 -7.29
C CYS A 198 -16.45 -13.05 -7.39
N LYS A 199 -17.29 -12.55 -8.31
CA LYS A 199 -18.65 -13.07 -8.53
C LYS A 199 -18.64 -14.53 -9.00
N ARG A 200 -17.78 -14.89 -9.95
CA ARG A 200 -17.71 -16.27 -10.48
C ARG A 200 -17.14 -17.26 -9.46
N ILE A 201 -16.20 -16.83 -8.63
CA ILE A 201 -15.70 -17.64 -7.50
C ILE A 201 -16.82 -17.85 -6.48
N GLY A 202 -17.56 -16.79 -6.14
CA GLY A 202 -18.75 -16.87 -5.28
C GLY A 202 -18.47 -17.14 -3.80
N SER A 203 -17.20 -17.02 -3.36
CA SER A 203 -16.76 -17.23 -1.99
C SER A 203 -16.66 -15.93 -1.20
N PRO A 204 -17.16 -15.84 0.04
CA PRO A 204 -16.93 -14.68 0.90
C PRO A 204 -15.46 -14.53 1.29
N ASN A 205 -14.66 -15.59 1.14
CA ASN A 205 -13.23 -15.62 1.46
C ASN A 205 -12.33 -15.31 0.25
N PHE A 206 -12.92 -14.77 -0.84
CA PHE A 206 -12.16 -14.26 -1.97
C PHE A 206 -12.48 -12.79 -2.20
N LYS A 207 -11.45 -11.95 -2.23
CA LYS A 207 -11.55 -10.50 -2.41
C LYS A 207 -10.46 -9.99 -3.34
N LEU A 208 -10.49 -8.70 -3.63
CA LEU A 208 -9.44 -7.97 -4.32
C LEU A 208 -8.55 -7.24 -3.31
N LEU A 209 -7.27 -7.22 -3.57
CA LEU A 209 -6.36 -6.22 -3.07
C LEU A 209 -6.38 -5.08 -4.09
N TYR A 210 -6.87 -3.91 -3.67
CA TYR A 210 -6.95 -2.72 -4.51
C TYR A 210 -5.72 -1.85 -4.29
N ASP A 211 -4.75 -1.93 -5.19
CA ASP A 211 -3.60 -1.03 -5.18
C ASP A 211 -3.99 0.30 -5.84
N ILE A 212 -4.07 1.34 -5.02
CA ILE A 212 -4.50 2.68 -5.44
C ILE A 212 -3.53 3.26 -6.48
N TYR A 213 -2.22 3.00 -6.35
CA TYR A 213 -1.22 3.44 -7.33
C TYR A 213 -1.48 2.80 -8.69
N HIS A 214 -1.65 1.48 -8.72
CA HIS A 214 -1.87 0.75 -9.96
C HIS A 214 -3.19 1.15 -10.63
N MET A 215 -4.26 1.28 -9.86
CA MET A 215 -5.57 1.60 -10.42
C MET A 215 -5.71 3.06 -10.82
N GLN A 216 -4.98 3.99 -10.19
CA GLN A 216 -4.89 5.36 -10.69
C GLN A 216 -4.28 5.40 -12.09
N ILE A 217 -3.23 4.63 -12.36
CA ILE A 217 -2.57 4.57 -13.66
C ILE A 217 -3.49 3.97 -14.73
N ASP A 218 -4.17 2.88 -14.41
CA ASP A 218 -4.95 2.12 -15.40
C ASP A 218 -6.38 2.64 -15.60
N GLU A 219 -7.03 3.12 -14.56
CA GLU A 219 -8.44 3.47 -14.58
C GLU A 219 -8.71 4.92 -14.17
N GLY A 220 -7.99 5.44 -13.16
CA GLY A 220 -8.35 6.71 -12.52
C GLY A 220 -9.62 6.60 -11.68
N ASP A 221 -10.24 7.75 -11.36
CA ASP A 221 -11.53 7.85 -10.63
C ASP A 221 -11.63 6.92 -9.39
N VAL A 222 -10.52 6.84 -8.65
CA VAL A 222 -10.28 5.90 -7.54
C VAL A 222 -11.39 5.94 -6.48
N ILE A 223 -11.85 7.15 -6.10
CA ILE A 223 -12.85 7.30 -5.02
C ILE A 223 -14.20 6.69 -5.43
N ARG A 224 -14.64 6.88 -6.67
CA ARG A 224 -15.89 6.29 -7.17
C ARG A 224 -15.76 4.77 -7.25
N THR A 225 -14.66 4.28 -7.82
CA THR A 225 -14.38 2.85 -7.91
C THR A 225 -14.41 2.17 -6.55
N ILE A 226 -13.77 2.77 -5.52
CA ILE A 226 -13.82 2.27 -4.14
C ILE A 226 -15.26 2.21 -3.62
N ARG A 227 -16.06 3.27 -3.81
CA ARG A 227 -17.45 3.31 -3.34
C ARG A 227 -18.32 2.24 -3.99
N ASP A 228 -18.19 2.09 -5.30
CA ASP A 228 -19.06 1.22 -6.11
C ASP A 228 -18.71 -0.27 -5.91
N HIS A 229 -17.43 -0.57 -5.60
CA HIS A 229 -16.92 -1.93 -5.51
C HIS A 229 -16.41 -2.36 -4.13
N ASN A 230 -16.64 -1.55 -3.07
CA ASN A 230 -16.12 -1.81 -1.71
C ASN A 230 -16.39 -3.23 -1.20
N GLN A 231 -17.53 -3.82 -1.53
CA GLN A 231 -17.90 -5.18 -1.10
C GLN A 231 -16.94 -6.26 -1.63
N TYR A 232 -16.20 -5.99 -2.70
CA TYR A 232 -15.23 -6.90 -3.31
C TYR A 232 -13.80 -6.61 -2.89
N ILE A 233 -13.53 -5.50 -2.20
CA ILE A 233 -12.18 -5.09 -1.78
C ILE A 233 -11.94 -5.52 -0.35
N GLY A 234 -10.83 -6.22 -0.10
CA GLY A 234 -10.42 -6.71 1.21
C GLY A 234 -9.12 -6.11 1.74
N HIS A 235 -8.37 -5.39 0.93
CA HIS A 235 -7.10 -4.77 1.29
C HIS A 235 -6.77 -3.61 0.35
N TYR A 236 -5.94 -2.66 0.82
CA TYR A 236 -5.49 -1.52 0.01
C TYR A 236 -3.98 -1.35 0.08
N HIS A 237 -3.37 -1.07 -1.08
CA HIS A 237 -2.00 -0.54 -1.17
C HIS A 237 -1.99 0.92 -1.61
N THR A 238 -0.94 1.65 -1.24
CA THR A 238 -0.79 3.08 -1.52
C THR A 238 0.60 3.41 -2.04
N ALA A 239 0.70 4.23 -3.09
CA ALA A 239 1.93 4.89 -3.50
C ALA A 239 1.64 6.15 -4.31
N GLY A 240 2.62 7.04 -4.48
CA GLY A 240 2.48 8.27 -5.26
C GLY A 240 2.50 8.03 -6.77
N VAL A 241 1.61 8.66 -7.51
CA VAL A 241 1.55 8.64 -8.97
C VAL A 241 1.99 10.01 -9.50
N PRO A 242 2.89 10.06 -10.48
CA PRO A 242 3.67 8.97 -11.07
C PRO A 242 4.84 8.49 -10.20
N GLY A 243 5.41 7.33 -10.53
CA GLY A 243 6.72 6.89 -10.07
C GLY A 243 6.74 5.96 -8.87
N ARG A 244 5.60 5.68 -8.22
CA ARG A 244 5.47 4.79 -7.04
C ARG A 244 6.29 5.25 -5.84
N HIS A 245 6.45 6.58 -5.67
CA HIS A 245 7.20 7.19 -4.58
C HIS A 245 6.29 7.69 -3.45
N GLU A 246 6.82 8.62 -2.62
CA GLU A 246 6.12 9.19 -1.47
C GLU A 246 4.73 9.74 -1.85
N ILE A 247 3.79 9.66 -0.91
CA ILE A 247 2.41 10.17 -1.08
C ILE A 247 2.21 11.61 -0.59
N ASN A 248 3.28 12.41 -0.67
CA ASN A 248 3.28 13.84 -0.32
C ASN A 248 2.77 14.72 -1.48
N GLU A 249 3.08 16.00 -1.48
CA GLU A 249 2.61 16.98 -2.46
C GLU A 249 3.30 16.86 -3.84
N SER A 250 4.27 15.95 -4.00
CA SER A 250 4.99 15.75 -5.28
C SER A 250 4.27 14.84 -6.27
N GLN A 251 3.06 14.36 -5.94
CA GLN A 251 2.29 13.38 -6.71
C GLN A 251 0.82 13.83 -6.86
N GLU A 252 0.04 13.17 -7.72
CA GLU A 252 -1.28 13.65 -8.16
C GLU A 252 -2.48 13.23 -7.29
N LEU A 253 -2.34 12.23 -6.40
CA LEU A 253 -3.43 11.70 -5.58
C LEU A 253 -3.62 12.49 -4.28
N TYR A 254 -4.85 12.86 -3.96
CA TYR A 254 -5.18 13.46 -2.66
C TYR A 254 -5.60 12.38 -1.65
N TYR A 255 -4.62 11.75 -1.00
CA TYR A 255 -4.81 10.61 -0.09
C TYR A 255 -5.80 10.85 1.05
N PRO A 256 -5.87 12.01 1.72
CA PRO A 256 -6.88 12.23 2.76
C PRO A 256 -8.32 11.97 2.27
N ALA A 257 -8.70 12.45 1.08
CA ALA A 257 -10.04 12.22 0.53
C ALA A 257 -10.27 10.74 0.16
N ILE A 258 -9.24 10.05 -0.32
CA ILE A 258 -9.31 8.61 -0.62
C ILE A 258 -9.51 7.81 0.67
N MET A 259 -8.76 8.11 1.73
CA MET A 259 -8.90 7.44 3.03
C MET A 259 -10.26 7.70 3.66
N GLU A 260 -10.79 8.93 3.60
CA GLU A 260 -12.17 9.21 4.03
C GLU A 260 -13.21 8.39 3.26
N ALA A 261 -13.00 8.19 1.95
CA ALA A 261 -13.89 7.35 1.16
C ALA A 261 -13.83 5.88 1.62
N ILE A 262 -12.64 5.35 1.90
CA ILE A 262 -12.44 4.01 2.45
C ILE A 262 -13.14 3.88 3.82
N VAL A 263 -12.92 4.81 4.74
CA VAL A 263 -13.57 4.80 6.07
C VAL A 263 -15.10 4.79 5.95
N LYS A 264 -15.66 5.60 5.04
CA LYS A 264 -17.13 5.68 4.81
C LYS A 264 -17.74 4.38 4.28
N THR A 265 -16.97 3.46 3.71
CA THR A 265 -17.45 2.13 3.31
C THR A 265 -17.63 1.16 4.49
N GLY A 266 -17.13 1.53 5.66
CA GLY A 266 -17.10 0.64 6.84
C GLY A 266 -15.90 -0.33 6.83
N PHE A 267 -14.93 -0.15 5.95
CA PHE A 267 -13.70 -0.98 5.86
C PHE A 267 -12.96 -1.05 7.20
N LYS A 268 -12.51 -2.25 7.59
CA LYS A 268 -11.86 -2.51 8.90
C LYS A 268 -10.58 -3.34 8.79
N ASP A 269 -10.18 -3.72 7.58
CA ASP A 269 -8.90 -4.40 7.35
C ASP A 269 -7.77 -3.38 7.18
N TYR A 270 -6.66 -3.71 6.53
CA TYR A 270 -5.47 -2.87 6.52
C TYR A 270 -5.34 -2.05 5.24
N VAL A 271 -4.71 -0.88 5.39
CA VAL A 271 -4.16 -0.06 4.30
C VAL A 271 -2.65 -0.04 4.45
N ALA A 272 -1.93 -0.60 3.49
CA ALA A 272 -0.49 -0.71 3.54
C ALA A 272 0.21 0.32 2.65
N GLN A 273 1.25 0.96 3.20
CA GLN A 273 2.12 1.85 2.46
C GLN A 273 3.06 1.01 1.58
N GLU A 274 2.97 1.18 0.26
CA GLU A 274 3.77 0.40 -0.70
C GLU A 274 4.60 1.28 -1.64
N PHE A 275 4.79 2.53 -1.29
CA PHE A 275 5.66 3.41 -2.06
C PHE A 275 7.15 3.07 -1.86
N VAL A 276 7.95 3.34 -2.90
CA VAL A 276 9.40 3.21 -2.85
C VAL A 276 10.00 4.54 -2.39
N PRO A 277 10.55 4.60 -1.16
CA PRO A 277 11.03 5.86 -0.60
C PRO A 277 12.29 6.36 -1.33
N THR A 278 12.33 7.67 -1.62
CA THR A 278 13.42 8.33 -2.38
C THR A 278 14.48 8.99 -1.52
N GLY A 279 14.29 9.03 -0.20
CA GLY A 279 15.25 9.60 0.75
C GLY A 279 16.67 9.06 0.56
N LYS A 280 17.69 9.87 0.81
CA LYS A 280 19.10 9.50 0.66
C LYS A 280 19.61 8.64 1.82
N THR A 281 19.06 8.83 3.00
CA THR A 281 19.41 8.10 4.22
C THR A 281 18.25 7.20 4.67
N ASN A 282 18.53 6.20 5.51
CA ASN A 282 17.50 5.36 6.10
C ASN A 282 16.53 6.19 6.95
N ASP A 283 17.04 7.17 7.70
CA ASP A 283 16.22 8.06 8.54
C ASP A 283 15.23 8.89 7.69
N GLU A 284 15.68 9.43 6.56
CA GLU A 284 14.79 10.14 5.62
C GLU A 284 13.69 9.22 5.08
N LYS A 285 14.01 7.99 4.73
CA LYS A 285 13.06 6.99 4.22
C LYS A 285 12.05 6.58 5.30
N ILE A 286 12.50 6.39 6.54
CA ILE A 286 11.62 6.11 7.68
C ILE A 286 10.75 7.32 8.03
N ALA A 287 11.29 8.54 7.95
CA ALA A 287 10.50 9.76 8.11
C ALA A 287 9.41 9.89 7.05
N ALA A 288 9.69 9.51 5.81
CA ALA A 288 8.70 9.45 4.72
C ALA A 288 7.56 8.46 5.04
N LEU A 289 7.85 7.28 5.60
CA LEU A 289 6.83 6.35 6.07
C LEU A 289 5.93 6.97 7.13
N LYS A 290 6.55 7.62 8.12
CA LYS A 290 5.80 8.29 9.20
C LYS A 290 4.90 9.40 8.66
N ASP A 291 5.37 10.19 7.68
CA ASP A 291 4.56 11.23 7.02
C ASP A 291 3.40 10.62 6.22
N ALA A 292 3.64 9.54 5.48
CA ALA A 292 2.60 8.84 4.72
C ALA A 292 1.48 8.31 5.63
N VAL A 293 1.84 7.68 6.75
CA VAL A 293 0.87 7.21 7.74
C VAL A 293 0.05 8.38 8.29
N ARG A 294 0.69 9.50 8.63
CA ARG A 294 0.01 10.72 9.11
C ARG A 294 -0.99 11.28 8.08
N ARG A 295 -0.66 11.24 6.78
CA ARG A 295 -1.55 11.70 5.69
C ARG A 295 -2.74 10.79 5.48
N CYS A 296 -2.57 9.51 5.73
CA CYS A 296 -3.64 8.50 5.62
C CYS A 296 -4.48 8.35 6.90
N ASP A 297 -4.10 8.97 8.01
CA ASP A 297 -4.81 8.86 9.28
C ASP A 297 -5.91 9.93 9.38
N VAL A 298 -7.11 9.63 8.89
CA VAL A 298 -8.27 10.53 8.75
C VAL A 298 -9.33 10.31 9.82
#